data_d4ffd6d90eced798d0678e4b29dc9d77
#
_entry.id   d4ffd6d90eced798d0678e4b29dc9d77
#
_cell.length_a   1.000
_cell.length_b   1.000
_cell.length_c   1.000
_cell.angle_alpha   90.00
_cell.angle_beta   90.00
_cell.angle_gamma   90.00
#
_symmetry.space_group_name_H-M   'P 1'
#
loop_
_entity.id
_entity.type
_entity.pdbx_description
1 polymer ?
#
loop_
_entity_poly.entity_id
_entity_poly.type
_entity_poly.pdbx_seq_one_letter_code
_entity_poly.pdbx_strand_id
1 'polypeptide(L)'
;MLQEYLNNLNLNIGESHRGDCPVCNHNNTFSVTNSGTRLLYNCYHSDCSISGFNNNKITKEIFNSIINNSEQINVDTEYKIPDYFVSISKNDRAKLYLQNNNCWTAYLKNMDNILYDVKNDRVAFIVRHNNKIVDAVGRRLGKYGSKWHRYNKSKYPFVIGDSGVSVVCEDCASACAVSDRYKGIALMGTHLTNESLRIISDSVVVIVALDKDATRKAIDIVMRIKSKVLTKLVTLDRDLKVLPKNEIWEILE
;
A
#
# COMPACT_ATOMS: atom_id res chain seq x y z
N MET A 1 14.50 -24.30 -22.34
CA MET A 1 14.56 -22.84 -22.54
C MET A 1 14.06 -22.06 -21.31
N LEU A 2 12.74 -21.94 -21.02
CA LEU A 2 12.26 -21.19 -19.82
C LEU A 2 12.76 -21.80 -18.50
N GLN A 3 12.61 -23.09 -18.32
CA GLN A 3 13.04 -23.79 -17.09
C GLN A 3 14.54 -23.66 -16.84
N GLU A 4 15.33 -23.75 -17.88
CA GLU A 4 16.78 -23.59 -17.85
C GLU A 4 17.18 -22.15 -17.51
N TYR A 5 16.48 -21.15 -18.09
CA TYR A 5 16.64 -19.74 -17.74
C TYR A 5 16.37 -19.50 -16.25
N LEU A 6 15.24 -20.01 -15.73
CA LEU A 6 14.88 -19.86 -14.32
C LEU A 6 15.87 -20.55 -13.38
N ASN A 7 16.40 -21.71 -13.75
CA ASN A 7 17.37 -22.48 -12.95
C ASN A 7 18.75 -21.80 -12.90
N ASN A 8 19.09 -20.99 -13.90
CA ASN A 8 20.37 -20.26 -13.97
C ASN A 8 20.33 -18.90 -13.27
N LEU A 9 19.13 -18.44 -12.83
CA LEU A 9 19.00 -17.20 -12.08
C LEU A 9 19.34 -17.43 -10.60
N ASN A 10 20.41 -16.79 -10.14
CA ASN A 10 20.79 -16.72 -8.72
C ASN A 10 20.17 -15.46 -8.10
N LEU A 11 18.96 -15.58 -7.56
CA LEU A 11 18.27 -14.48 -6.88
C LEU A 11 18.17 -14.76 -5.39
N ASN A 12 18.50 -13.79 -4.58
CA ASN A 12 18.24 -13.84 -3.14
C ASN A 12 16.73 -13.75 -2.86
N ILE A 13 16.29 -14.17 -1.66
CA ILE A 13 14.88 -14.07 -1.26
C ILE A 13 14.46 -12.59 -1.25
N GLY A 14 13.35 -12.28 -1.95
CA GLY A 14 12.83 -10.91 -2.12
C GLY A 14 13.47 -10.16 -3.30
N GLU A 15 14.48 -10.70 -3.95
CA GLU A 15 15.13 -10.09 -5.11
C GLU A 15 14.30 -10.34 -6.38
N SER A 16 14.33 -9.35 -7.27
CA SER A 16 13.69 -9.40 -8.57
C SER A 16 14.70 -9.12 -9.68
N HIS A 17 14.63 -9.90 -10.73
CA HIS A 17 15.37 -9.71 -11.98
C HIS A 17 14.41 -9.32 -13.10
N ARG A 18 14.82 -8.40 -13.96
CA ARG A 18 14.11 -8.05 -15.18
C ARG A 18 15.06 -8.11 -16.38
N GLY A 19 14.60 -8.77 -17.45
CA GLY A 19 15.40 -8.98 -18.64
C GLY A 19 14.55 -9.38 -19.85
N ASP A 20 15.20 -9.87 -20.87
CA ASP A 20 14.56 -10.32 -22.09
C ASP A 20 13.75 -11.59 -21.87
N CYS A 21 12.61 -11.69 -22.53
CA CYS A 21 11.75 -12.84 -22.37
C CYS A 21 12.35 -14.08 -23.06
N PRO A 22 12.59 -15.19 -22.34
CA PRO A 22 13.15 -16.39 -22.95
C PRO A 22 12.18 -17.15 -23.87
N VAL A 23 10.94 -16.67 -24.00
CA VAL A 23 9.91 -17.30 -24.83
C VAL A 23 9.61 -16.46 -26.08
N CYS A 24 9.35 -15.14 -25.91
CA CYS A 24 9.04 -14.26 -27.04
C CYS A 24 10.20 -13.39 -27.50
N ASN A 25 11.36 -13.46 -26.85
CA ASN A 25 12.59 -12.72 -27.14
C ASN A 25 12.45 -11.18 -27.14
N HIS A 26 11.37 -10.64 -26.56
CA HIS A 26 11.23 -9.18 -26.42
C HIS A 26 12.09 -8.65 -25.29
N ASN A 27 12.80 -7.55 -25.58
CA ASN A 27 13.77 -6.96 -24.68
C ASN A 27 13.09 -6.39 -23.41
N ASN A 28 13.64 -6.71 -22.24
CA ASN A 28 13.26 -6.16 -20.93
C ASN A 28 11.77 -6.29 -20.55
N THR A 29 11.10 -7.33 -21.04
CA THR A 29 9.67 -7.59 -20.80
C THR A 29 9.42 -8.70 -19.80
N PHE A 30 10.43 -9.46 -19.41
CA PHE A 30 10.30 -10.60 -18.50
C PHE A 30 10.81 -10.26 -17.11
N SER A 31 10.00 -10.49 -16.09
CA SER A 31 10.42 -10.35 -14.70
C SER A 31 10.35 -11.69 -13.97
N VAL A 32 11.31 -11.90 -13.05
CA VAL A 32 11.35 -13.03 -12.14
C VAL A 32 11.60 -12.51 -10.74
N THR A 33 10.79 -12.96 -9.76
CA THR A 33 10.95 -12.57 -8.34
C THR A 33 11.08 -13.85 -7.50
N ASN A 34 12.11 -13.88 -6.66
CA ASN A 34 12.26 -14.94 -5.67
C ASN A 34 11.44 -14.64 -4.42
N SER A 35 10.32 -15.34 -4.23
CA SER A 35 9.46 -15.20 -3.03
C SER A 35 9.91 -16.09 -1.84
N GLY A 36 11.07 -16.74 -1.94
CA GLY A 36 11.59 -17.70 -0.98
C GLY A 36 11.18 -19.13 -1.32
N THR A 37 9.92 -19.45 -1.35
CA THR A 37 9.40 -20.78 -1.70
C THR A 37 9.22 -20.97 -3.19
N ARG A 38 9.13 -19.90 -3.98
CA ARG A 38 8.84 -19.91 -5.42
C ARG A 38 9.57 -18.81 -6.15
N LEU A 39 9.96 -19.09 -7.39
CA LEU A 39 10.28 -18.07 -8.38
C LEU A 39 8.99 -17.73 -9.13
N LEU A 40 8.51 -16.51 -8.94
CA LEU A 40 7.33 -15.98 -9.65
C LEU A 40 7.82 -15.30 -10.92
N TYR A 41 7.23 -15.59 -12.07
CA TYR A 41 7.63 -14.95 -13.32
C TYR A 41 6.44 -14.47 -14.15
N ASN A 42 6.67 -13.40 -14.92
CA ASN A 42 5.68 -12.81 -15.81
C ASN A 42 6.35 -12.10 -16.98
N CYS A 43 5.79 -12.24 -18.18
CA CYS A 43 6.12 -11.42 -19.33
C CYS A 43 5.07 -10.32 -19.50
N TYR A 44 5.52 -9.08 -19.70
CA TYR A 44 4.65 -7.91 -19.88
C TYR A 44 4.46 -7.52 -21.35
N HIS A 45 4.92 -8.35 -22.29
CA HIS A 45 4.66 -8.16 -23.71
C HIS A 45 3.23 -8.56 -24.04
N SER A 46 2.49 -7.75 -24.82
CA SER A 46 1.06 -7.95 -25.10
C SER A 46 0.74 -9.29 -25.75
N ASP A 47 1.63 -9.76 -26.61
CA ASP A 47 1.43 -11.02 -27.38
C ASP A 47 2.07 -12.24 -26.70
N CYS A 48 2.55 -12.07 -25.47
CA CYS A 48 3.16 -13.14 -24.69
C CYS A 48 2.41 -13.33 -23.37
N SER A 49 1.67 -14.42 -23.26
CA SER A 49 0.88 -14.72 -22.05
C SER A 49 1.64 -15.53 -21.00
N ILE A 50 2.99 -15.62 -21.11
CA ILE A 50 3.75 -16.46 -20.20
C ILE A 50 3.85 -15.82 -18.81
N SER A 51 3.24 -16.49 -17.85
CA SER A 51 3.32 -16.17 -16.42
C SER A 51 3.17 -17.45 -15.60
N GLY A 52 3.70 -17.45 -14.38
CA GLY A 52 3.57 -18.62 -13.51
C GLY A 52 4.57 -18.59 -12.37
N PHE A 53 4.82 -19.78 -11.84
CA PHE A 53 5.81 -19.96 -10.79
C PHE A 53 6.59 -21.27 -11.00
N ASN A 54 7.81 -21.29 -10.48
CA ASN A 54 8.63 -22.48 -10.30
C ASN A 54 8.91 -22.67 -8.80
N ASN A 55 8.70 -23.88 -8.29
CA ASN A 55 8.99 -24.15 -6.87
C ASN A 55 10.50 -24.19 -6.65
N ASN A 56 11.00 -23.42 -5.69
CA ASN A 56 12.37 -23.56 -5.22
C ASN A 56 12.52 -24.87 -4.45
N LYS A 57 13.63 -25.57 -4.64
CA LYS A 57 14.00 -26.64 -3.72
C LYS A 57 14.28 -26.02 -2.36
N ILE A 58 13.41 -26.26 -1.39
CA ILE A 58 13.60 -25.77 -0.02
C ILE A 58 14.75 -26.57 0.60
N THR A 59 15.93 -25.97 0.66
CA THR A 59 17.04 -26.52 1.46
C THR A 59 16.89 -26.10 2.91
N LYS A 60 17.58 -26.78 3.86
CA LYS A 60 17.62 -26.38 5.27
C LYS A 60 18.10 -24.94 5.45
N GLU A 61 19.04 -24.49 4.61
CA GLU A 61 19.55 -23.12 4.62
C GLU A 61 18.49 -22.11 4.21
N ILE A 62 17.71 -22.38 3.15
CA ILE A 62 16.59 -21.54 2.72
C ILE A 62 15.52 -21.48 3.80
N PHE A 63 15.18 -22.61 4.43
CA PHE A 63 14.22 -22.67 5.53
C PHE A 63 14.69 -21.84 6.73
N ASN A 64 15.96 -22.00 7.14
CA ASN A 64 16.55 -21.21 8.22
C ASN A 64 16.64 -19.71 7.89
N SER A 65 16.95 -19.35 6.63
CA SER A 65 16.97 -17.94 6.21
C SER A 65 15.58 -17.32 6.20
N ILE A 66 14.53 -18.10 5.85
CA ILE A 66 13.14 -17.64 5.94
C ILE A 66 12.74 -17.39 7.41
N ILE A 67 13.07 -18.30 8.33
CA ILE A 67 12.80 -18.15 9.77
C ILE A 67 13.59 -16.96 10.33
N ASN A 68 14.90 -16.90 10.09
CA ASN A 68 15.76 -15.83 10.60
C ASN A 68 15.40 -14.46 10.00
N ASN A 69 15.02 -14.38 8.72
CA ASN A 69 14.51 -13.16 8.12
C ASN A 69 13.11 -12.78 8.64
N SER A 70 12.26 -13.73 9.02
CA SER A 70 10.97 -13.43 9.66
C SER A 70 11.15 -12.89 11.07
N GLU A 71 12.21 -13.25 11.79
CA GLU A 71 12.55 -12.72 13.11
C GLU A 71 13.33 -11.40 13.06
N GLN A 72 14.15 -11.15 12.02
CA GLN A 72 14.94 -9.92 11.87
C GLN A 72 14.16 -8.73 11.25
N ILE A 73 12.95 -8.92 10.71
CA ILE A 73 12.17 -7.83 10.08
C ILE A 73 11.24 -7.13 11.08
N ASN A 74 11.35 -7.38 12.38
CA ASN A 74 10.55 -6.74 13.44
C ASN A 74 11.34 -5.78 14.32
N VAL A 75 12.28 -5.06 13.78
CA VAL A 75 12.69 -3.81 14.42
C VAL A 75 11.81 -2.74 13.81
N ASP A 76 10.80 -2.26 14.56
CA ASP A 76 10.10 -1.01 14.31
C ASP A 76 11.16 0.12 14.37
N THR A 77 11.98 0.22 13.32
CA THR A 77 12.95 1.31 13.22
C THR A 77 12.14 2.58 13.04
N GLU A 78 12.23 3.45 14.03
CA GLU A 78 11.62 4.76 13.98
C GLU A 78 12.12 5.50 12.74
N TYR A 79 11.19 5.90 11.87
CA TYR A 79 11.52 6.71 10.70
C TYR A 79 11.66 8.17 11.11
N LYS A 80 12.85 8.72 10.94
CA LYS A 80 13.11 10.13 11.20
C LYS A 80 12.59 10.97 10.05
N ILE A 81 11.65 11.85 10.34
CA ILE A 81 11.12 12.81 9.35
C ILE A 81 12.25 13.72 8.87
N PRO A 82 12.49 13.83 7.55
CA PRO A 82 13.50 14.72 7.00
C PRO A 82 13.19 16.21 7.26
N ASP A 83 14.22 17.01 7.42
CA ASP A 83 14.09 18.47 7.71
C ASP A 83 13.39 19.26 6.58
N TYR A 84 13.36 18.70 5.37
CA TYR A 84 12.64 19.29 4.24
C TYR A 84 11.15 18.97 4.20
N PHE A 85 10.60 18.27 5.21
CA PHE A 85 9.18 18.16 5.43
C PHE A 85 8.73 19.33 6.28
N VAL A 86 7.82 20.12 5.74
CA VAL A 86 7.32 21.34 6.40
C VAL A 86 5.80 21.30 6.54
N SER A 87 5.25 22.23 7.34
CA SER A 87 3.79 22.35 7.45
C SER A 87 3.14 22.63 6.09
N ILE A 88 1.99 22.01 5.85
CA ILE A 88 1.11 22.25 4.69
C ILE A 88 0.78 23.74 4.54
N SER A 89 0.70 24.49 5.64
CA SER A 89 0.39 25.93 5.65
C SER A 89 1.39 26.76 4.82
N LYS A 90 2.57 26.24 4.55
CA LYS A 90 3.61 26.93 3.78
C LYS A 90 3.49 26.75 2.25
N ASN A 91 2.52 25.95 1.76
CA ASN A 91 2.38 25.70 0.34
C ASN A 91 0.90 25.68 -0.11
N ASP A 92 0.51 26.62 -0.96
CA ASP A 92 -0.89 26.77 -1.39
C ASP A 92 -1.36 25.63 -2.29
N ARG A 93 -0.48 25.03 -3.09
CA ARG A 93 -0.82 23.85 -3.90
C ARG A 93 -1.12 22.63 -3.02
N ALA A 94 -0.36 22.44 -1.93
CA ALA A 94 -0.61 21.39 -0.97
C ALA A 94 -1.93 21.62 -0.21
N LYS A 95 -2.23 22.86 0.21
CA LYS A 95 -3.54 23.22 0.79
C LYS A 95 -4.68 22.89 -0.16
N LEU A 96 -4.58 23.35 -1.41
CA LEU A 96 -5.61 23.13 -2.43
C LEU A 96 -5.80 21.63 -2.69
N TYR A 97 -4.71 20.84 -2.71
CA TYR A 97 -4.80 19.38 -2.84
C TYR A 97 -5.61 18.76 -1.69
N LEU A 98 -5.32 19.16 -0.42
CA LEU A 98 -6.06 18.62 0.72
C LEU A 98 -7.54 19.01 0.68
N GLN A 99 -7.87 20.25 0.29
CA GLN A 99 -9.25 20.72 0.16
C GLN A 99 -10.00 19.95 -0.93
N ASN A 100 -9.42 19.79 -2.12
CA ASN A 100 -10.03 19.11 -3.25
C ASN A 100 -10.16 17.59 -3.07
N ASN A 101 -9.47 17.01 -2.08
CA ASN A 101 -9.50 15.57 -1.80
C ASN A 101 -10.07 15.24 -0.41
N ASN A 102 -10.87 16.12 0.18
CA ASN A 102 -11.52 15.92 1.49
C ASN A 102 -10.54 15.60 2.65
N CYS A 103 -9.27 16.00 2.53
CA CYS A 103 -8.25 15.76 3.55
C CYS A 103 -8.11 16.93 4.55
N TRP A 104 -8.72 18.07 4.27
CA TRP A 104 -8.47 19.31 5.03
C TRP A 104 -8.87 19.17 6.50
N THR A 105 -10.04 18.62 6.79
CA THR A 105 -10.51 18.38 8.17
C THR A 105 -9.58 17.44 8.93
N ALA A 106 -9.13 16.36 8.27
CA ALA A 106 -8.18 15.41 8.84
C ALA A 106 -6.84 16.10 9.19
N TYR A 107 -6.34 16.99 8.32
CA TYR A 107 -5.15 17.80 8.57
C TYR A 107 -5.35 18.73 9.78
N LEU A 108 -6.48 19.47 9.87
CA LEU A 108 -6.73 20.38 10.97
C LEU A 108 -6.84 19.68 12.33
N LYS A 109 -7.34 18.44 12.37
CA LYS A 109 -7.40 17.65 13.61
C LYS A 109 -6.02 17.24 14.13
N ASN A 110 -5.07 16.98 13.24
CA ASN A 110 -3.69 16.67 13.59
C ASN A 110 -2.74 17.04 12.44
N MET A 111 -2.16 18.24 12.55
CA MET A 111 -1.30 18.81 11.51
C MET A 111 0.00 18.03 11.28
N ASP A 112 0.47 17.27 12.29
CA ASP A 112 1.70 16.47 12.19
C ASP A 112 1.52 15.17 11.42
N ASN A 113 0.28 14.79 11.09
CA ASN A 113 0.01 13.60 10.30
C ASN A 113 0.10 13.86 8.79
N ILE A 114 0.10 15.12 8.34
CA ILE A 114 0.20 15.46 6.93
C ILE A 114 1.15 16.64 6.77
N LEU A 115 2.26 16.43 6.08
CA LEU A 115 3.30 17.42 5.86
C LEU A 115 3.51 17.67 4.36
N TYR A 116 4.30 18.69 4.03
CA TYR A 116 4.71 18.97 2.65
C TYR A 116 6.20 18.73 2.48
N ASP A 117 6.56 17.83 1.55
CA ASP A 117 7.92 17.60 1.10
C ASP A 117 8.29 18.65 0.05
N VAL A 118 9.07 19.65 0.46
CA VAL A 118 9.49 20.75 -0.43
C VAL A 118 10.49 20.30 -1.49
N LYS A 119 11.24 19.23 -1.22
CA LYS A 119 12.28 18.74 -2.13
C LYS A 119 11.69 18.01 -3.33
N ASN A 120 10.62 17.23 -3.11
CA ASN A 120 10.03 16.37 -4.14
C ASN A 120 8.64 16.82 -4.57
N ASP A 121 8.15 17.98 -4.10
CA ASP A 121 6.82 18.54 -4.37
C ASP A 121 5.70 17.51 -4.10
N ARG A 122 5.62 17.05 -2.83
CA ARG A 122 4.66 16.02 -2.41
C ARG A 122 3.93 16.39 -1.14
N VAL A 123 2.66 16.03 -1.07
CA VAL A 123 1.94 15.92 0.21
C VAL A 123 2.34 14.60 0.85
N ALA A 124 2.94 14.63 2.03
CA ALA A 124 3.44 13.47 2.77
C ALA A 124 2.50 13.10 3.92
N PHE A 125 1.93 11.92 3.87
CA PHE A 125 1.09 11.32 4.90
C PHE A 125 1.98 10.49 5.83
N ILE A 126 1.97 10.78 7.11
CA ILE A 126 2.87 10.19 8.11
C ILE A 126 2.28 8.89 8.64
N VAL A 127 2.98 7.78 8.46
CA VAL A 127 2.57 6.46 8.94
C VAL A 127 3.08 6.25 10.35
N ARG A 128 2.17 5.98 11.29
CA ARG A 128 2.49 5.72 12.69
C ARG A 128 2.09 4.30 13.10
N HIS A 129 2.89 3.73 13.99
CA HIS A 129 2.56 2.50 14.72
C HIS A 129 3.07 2.62 16.16
N ASN A 130 2.22 2.29 17.13
CA ASN A 130 2.55 2.41 18.57
C ASN A 130 3.15 3.78 18.94
N ASN A 131 2.55 4.85 18.47
CA ASN A 131 2.98 6.26 18.64
C ASN A 131 4.35 6.61 18.01
N LYS A 132 5.03 5.66 17.36
CA LYS A 132 6.26 5.92 16.61
C LYS A 132 5.95 6.21 15.15
N ILE A 133 6.75 7.07 14.53
CA ILE A 133 6.72 7.26 13.09
C ILE A 133 7.53 6.14 12.46
N VAL A 134 6.88 5.35 11.59
CA VAL A 134 7.50 4.19 10.95
C VAL A 134 7.72 4.39 9.44
N ASP A 135 7.01 5.36 8.84
CA ASP A 135 7.12 5.66 7.41
C ASP A 135 6.47 7.01 7.08
N ALA A 136 6.62 7.43 5.85
CA ALA A 136 5.81 8.46 5.22
C ALA A 136 5.45 8.05 3.79
N VAL A 137 4.31 8.56 3.30
CA VAL A 137 3.83 8.28 1.95
C VAL A 137 3.54 9.58 1.23
N GLY A 138 4.30 9.85 0.18
CA GLY A 138 4.23 11.10 -0.57
C GLY A 138 3.34 11.03 -1.81
N ARG A 139 2.30 11.86 -1.86
CA ARG A 139 1.51 12.12 -3.06
C ARG A 139 2.12 13.27 -3.84
N ARG A 140 2.52 13.02 -5.08
CA ARG A 140 3.08 14.04 -5.97
C ARG A 140 2.04 15.11 -6.36
N LEU A 141 2.44 16.37 -6.33
CA LEU A 141 1.65 17.51 -6.84
C LEU A 141 2.09 17.94 -8.25
N GLY A 142 3.34 17.70 -8.60
CA GLY A 142 3.91 18.02 -9.92
C GLY A 142 3.51 17.03 -11.02
N LYS A 143 3.98 17.31 -12.26
CA LYS A 143 3.65 16.53 -13.45
C LYS A 143 4.52 15.26 -13.63
N TYR A 144 5.78 15.26 -13.16
CA TYR A 144 6.77 14.22 -13.45
C TYR A 144 7.07 13.33 -12.24
N GLY A 145 7.39 12.05 -12.49
CA GLY A 145 7.74 11.04 -11.49
C GLY A 145 6.55 10.18 -11.03
N SER A 146 6.78 9.25 -10.10
CA SER A 146 5.75 8.35 -9.57
C SER A 146 4.63 9.10 -8.84
N LYS A 147 3.37 8.69 -9.05
CA LYS A 147 2.18 9.27 -8.40
C LYS A 147 2.28 9.17 -6.87
N TRP A 148 2.69 8.02 -6.36
CA TRP A 148 2.91 7.72 -4.95
C TRP A 148 4.35 7.29 -4.69
N HIS A 149 4.88 7.62 -3.50
CA HIS A 149 6.23 7.26 -3.06
C HIS A 149 6.22 6.93 -1.57
N ARG A 150 6.75 5.76 -1.19
CA ARG A 150 7.00 5.41 0.21
C ARG A 150 8.46 5.72 0.56
N TYR A 151 8.67 6.41 1.68
CA TYR A 151 10.00 6.87 2.09
C TYR A 151 10.80 5.80 2.82
N ASN A 152 10.15 4.98 3.66
CA ASN A 152 10.82 3.93 4.45
C ASN A 152 10.37 2.50 4.11
N LYS A 153 9.38 2.31 3.22
CA LYS A 153 8.88 0.98 2.82
C LYS A 153 8.42 0.10 4.00
N SER A 154 7.89 0.69 5.06
CA SER A 154 7.33 -0.07 6.19
C SER A 154 6.15 -0.94 5.73
N LYS A 155 5.81 -1.97 6.51
CA LYS A 155 4.67 -2.86 6.22
C LYS A 155 3.35 -2.34 6.78
N TYR A 156 3.38 -1.23 7.53
CA TYR A 156 2.20 -0.67 8.18
C TYR A 156 1.35 0.13 7.20
N PRO A 157 0.01 0.07 7.30
CA PRO A 157 -0.89 0.95 6.57
C PRO A 157 -0.85 2.38 7.14
N PHE A 158 -1.29 3.35 6.36
CA PHE A 158 -1.61 4.66 6.92
C PHE A 158 -2.96 4.59 7.62
N VAL A 159 -3.03 5.03 8.86
CA VAL A 159 -4.24 5.00 9.70
C VAL A 159 -4.54 6.42 10.19
N ILE A 160 -5.81 6.83 10.13
CA ILE A 160 -6.27 8.13 10.59
C ILE A 160 -7.70 8.03 11.13
N GLY A 161 -7.99 8.77 12.22
CA GLY A 161 -9.26 8.65 12.96
C GLY A 161 -9.19 7.55 14.02
N ASP A 162 -10.17 7.54 14.94
CA ASP A 162 -10.20 6.73 16.16
C ASP A 162 -11.52 5.97 16.39
N SER A 163 -12.37 5.89 15.37
CA SER A 163 -13.65 5.16 15.42
C SER A 163 -13.46 3.65 15.57
N GLY A 164 -14.37 2.99 16.25
CA GLY A 164 -14.46 1.52 16.27
C GLY A 164 -14.86 0.90 14.92
N VAL A 165 -15.41 1.71 14.00
CA VAL A 165 -15.72 1.31 12.62
C VAL A 165 -14.61 1.77 11.71
N SER A 166 -13.96 0.83 11.02
CA SER A 166 -12.89 1.14 10.08
C SER A 166 -13.35 1.08 8.63
N VAL A 167 -12.81 2.00 7.81
CA VAL A 167 -12.97 1.98 6.34
C VAL A 167 -11.61 1.71 5.73
N VAL A 168 -11.49 0.58 5.03
CA VAL A 168 -10.28 0.18 4.31
C VAL A 168 -10.34 0.74 2.91
N CYS A 169 -9.36 1.61 2.59
CA CYS A 169 -9.23 2.33 1.33
C CYS A 169 -7.92 1.97 0.62
N GLU A 170 -7.80 2.31 -0.65
CA GLU A 170 -6.57 2.10 -1.40
C GLU A 170 -5.49 3.12 -1.03
N ASP A 171 -5.82 4.41 -0.93
CA ASP A 171 -4.87 5.50 -0.73
C ASP A 171 -5.14 6.37 0.52
N CYS A 172 -4.13 7.12 0.94
CA CYS A 172 -4.17 7.98 2.13
C CYS A 172 -5.23 9.08 2.05
N ALA A 173 -5.49 9.65 0.87
CA ALA A 173 -6.46 10.73 0.75
C ALA A 173 -7.89 10.22 0.94
N SER A 174 -8.21 9.02 0.43
CA SER A 174 -9.49 8.35 0.66
C SER A 174 -9.68 8.00 2.15
N ALA A 175 -8.61 7.55 2.84
CA ALA A 175 -8.67 7.32 4.29
C ALA A 175 -8.91 8.63 5.08
N CYS A 176 -8.28 9.74 4.68
CA CYS A 176 -8.55 11.06 5.27
C CYS A 176 -10.01 11.50 5.03
N ALA A 177 -10.55 11.25 3.84
CA ALA A 177 -11.90 11.66 3.48
C ALA A 177 -12.98 11.06 4.40
N VAL A 178 -12.77 9.88 4.97
CA VAL A 178 -13.70 9.20 5.87
C VAL A 178 -13.42 9.45 7.35
N SER A 179 -12.28 10.05 7.70
CA SER A 179 -11.77 10.12 9.08
C SER A 179 -12.58 11.01 10.03
N ASP A 180 -13.60 11.72 9.54
CA ASP A 180 -14.50 12.51 10.38
C ASP A 180 -15.45 11.64 11.21
N ARG A 181 -15.83 10.46 10.70
CA ARG A 181 -16.77 9.51 11.33
C ARG A 181 -16.18 8.12 11.53
N TYR A 182 -15.19 7.73 10.75
CA TYR A 182 -14.63 6.38 10.70
C TYR A 182 -13.11 6.40 10.95
N LYS A 183 -12.55 5.25 11.28
CA LYS A 183 -11.11 5.04 11.22
C LYS A 183 -10.73 4.70 9.78
N GLY A 184 -10.10 5.63 9.06
CA GLY A 184 -9.60 5.41 7.70
C GLY A 184 -8.30 4.61 7.72
N ILE A 185 -8.24 3.51 6.96
CA ILE A 185 -7.05 2.64 6.83
C ILE A 185 -6.69 2.55 5.35
N ALA A 186 -5.56 3.14 4.95
CA ALA A 186 -5.07 3.05 3.57
C ALA A 186 -4.03 1.94 3.44
N LEU A 187 -4.29 0.97 2.58
CA LEU A 187 -3.38 -0.17 2.34
C LEU A 187 -2.13 0.22 1.55
N MET A 188 -2.14 1.38 0.88
CA MET A 188 -1.03 1.90 0.08
C MET A 188 -0.61 1.01 -1.08
N GLY A 189 -1.56 0.38 -1.67
CA GLY A 189 -1.46 -0.62 -2.70
C GLY A 189 -2.49 -1.70 -2.43
N THR A 190 -2.39 -2.77 -3.14
CA THR A 190 -3.43 -3.78 -3.15
C THR A 190 -3.08 -5.03 -2.33
N HIS A 191 -1.99 -4.94 -1.55
CA HIS A 191 -1.49 -6.08 -0.78
C HIS A 191 -1.84 -5.92 0.71
N LEU A 192 -2.59 -6.88 1.24
CA LEU A 192 -2.91 -6.94 2.66
C LEU A 192 -1.73 -7.60 3.41
N THR A 193 -0.94 -6.80 4.11
CA THR A 193 0.14 -7.28 4.98
C THR A 193 -0.41 -7.90 6.26
N ASN A 194 0.39 -8.69 6.99
CA ASN A 194 -0.02 -9.22 8.29
C ASN A 194 -0.23 -8.10 9.31
N GLU A 195 0.56 -7.03 9.23
CA GLU A 195 0.45 -5.83 10.06
C GLU A 195 -0.87 -5.10 9.79
N SER A 196 -1.21 -4.91 8.50
CA SER A 196 -2.52 -4.36 8.10
C SER A 196 -3.67 -5.24 8.59
N LEU A 197 -3.54 -6.57 8.47
CA LEU A 197 -4.56 -7.50 8.93
C LEU A 197 -4.80 -7.40 10.44
N ARG A 198 -3.75 -7.25 11.26
CA ARG A 198 -3.88 -7.06 12.71
C ARG A 198 -4.64 -5.76 13.00
N ILE A 199 -4.19 -4.63 12.44
CA ILE A 199 -4.81 -3.32 12.66
C ILE A 199 -6.29 -3.30 12.23
N ILE A 200 -6.63 -3.95 11.12
CA ILE A 200 -8.01 -4.07 10.64
C ILE A 200 -8.83 -4.94 11.59
N SER A 201 -8.26 -6.05 12.08
CA SER A 201 -8.96 -7.00 12.96
C SER A 201 -9.26 -6.44 14.36
N ASP A 202 -8.60 -5.35 14.78
CA ASP A 202 -8.87 -4.64 16.03
C ASP A 202 -10.13 -3.74 15.97
N SER A 203 -10.80 -3.69 14.84
CA SER A 203 -12.03 -2.91 14.66
C SER A 203 -13.27 -3.71 15.03
N VAL A 204 -14.34 -3.03 15.43
CA VAL A 204 -15.65 -3.66 15.67
C VAL A 204 -16.34 -4.03 14.37
N VAL A 205 -16.27 -3.11 13.38
CA VAL A 205 -16.81 -3.30 12.04
C VAL A 205 -15.77 -2.81 11.04
N VAL A 206 -15.64 -3.51 9.93
CA VAL A 206 -14.76 -3.12 8.81
C VAL A 206 -15.57 -2.97 7.53
N ILE A 207 -15.51 -1.79 6.93
CA ILE A 207 -16.06 -1.49 5.62
C ILE A 207 -14.89 -1.53 4.62
N VAL A 208 -14.93 -2.44 3.66
CA VAL A 208 -13.93 -2.50 2.58
C VAL A 208 -14.47 -1.71 1.39
N ALA A 209 -13.83 -0.56 1.10
CA ALA A 209 -14.23 0.39 0.08
C ALA A 209 -13.00 0.76 -0.78
N LEU A 210 -12.61 -0.16 -1.68
CA LEU A 210 -11.54 0.06 -2.64
C LEU A 210 -12.08 0.62 -3.95
N ASP A 211 -11.21 1.19 -4.75
CA ASP A 211 -11.54 1.73 -6.07
C ASP A 211 -12.14 0.64 -6.98
N LYS A 212 -12.96 1.03 -7.96
CA LYS A 212 -13.77 0.12 -8.81
C LYS A 212 -12.94 -0.96 -9.51
N ASP A 213 -11.75 -0.61 -9.96
CA ASP A 213 -10.80 -1.53 -10.62
C ASP A 213 -10.15 -2.55 -9.65
N ALA A 214 -10.26 -2.33 -8.34
CA ALA A 214 -9.75 -3.19 -7.29
C ALA A 214 -10.81 -4.13 -6.67
N THR A 215 -12.01 -4.26 -7.26
CA THR A 215 -13.14 -5.05 -6.71
C THR A 215 -12.74 -6.49 -6.35
N ARG A 216 -12.00 -7.20 -7.21
CA ARG A 216 -11.52 -8.57 -6.90
C ARG A 216 -10.69 -8.60 -5.62
N LYS A 217 -9.82 -7.61 -5.41
CA LYS A 217 -8.97 -7.50 -4.21
C LYS A 217 -9.79 -7.14 -2.98
N ALA A 218 -10.81 -6.30 -3.13
CA ALA A 218 -11.75 -6.00 -2.04
C ALA A 218 -12.44 -7.28 -1.55
N ILE A 219 -12.90 -8.14 -2.47
CA ILE A 219 -13.47 -9.45 -2.13
C ILE A 219 -12.46 -10.34 -1.41
N ASP A 220 -11.21 -10.43 -1.90
CA ASP A 220 -10.15 -11.22 -1.26
C ASP A 220 -9.85 -10.74 0.17
N ILE A 221 -9.85 -9.42 0.40
CA ILE A 221 -9.69 -8.83 1.74
C ILE A 221 -10.85 -9.25 2.63
N VAL A 222 -12.09 -9.08 2.18
CA VAL A 222 -13.30 -9.48 2.91
C VAL A 222 -13.21 -10.97 3.30
N MET A 223 -12.86 -11.84 2.36
CA MET A 223 -12.75 -13.29 2.62
C MET A 223 -11.70 -13.62 3.68
N ARG A 224 -10.63 -12.85 3.78
CA ARG A 224 -9.55 -13.04 4.78
C ARG A 224 -9.91 -12.54 6.17
N ILE A 225 -10.76 -11.52 6.28
CA ILE A 225 -11.07 -10.87 7.57
C ILE A 225 -12.44 -11.22 8.14
N LYS A 226 -13.42 -11.68 7.33
CA LYS A 226 -14.81 -11.95 7.73
C LYS A 226 -14.97 -12.94 8.89
N SER A 227 -13.99 -13.81 9.11
CA SER A 227 -14.00 -14.75 10.25
C SER A 227 -13.54 -14.13 11.56
N LYS A 228 -12.98 -12.91 11.51
CA LYS A 228 -12.38 -12.23 12.67
C LYS A 228 -13.16 -10.99 13.08
N VAL A 229 -13.82 -10.31 12.13
CA VAL A 229 -14.50 -9.03 12.34
C VAL A 229 -15.72 -8.92 11.43
N LEU A 230 -16.77 -8.24 11.92
CA LEU A 230 -17.94 -7.94 11.09
C LEU A 230 -17.53 -7.08 9.90
N THR A 231 -17.85 -7.54 8.69
CA THR A 231 -17.31 -6.94 7.46
C THR A 231 -18.41 -6.59 6.47
N LYS A 232 -18.35 -5.38 5.92
CA LYS A 232 -19.19 -4.89 4.81
C LYS A 232 -18.31 -4.62 3.60
N LEU A 233 -18.73 -5.02 2.40
CA LEU A 233 -18.11 -4.65 1.13
C LEU A 233 -18.93 -3.53 0.49
N VAL A 234 -18.25 -2.47 0.09
CA VAL A 234 -18.83 -1.34 -0.64
C VAL A 234 -18.14 -1.21 -1.99
N THR A 235 -18.93 -1.17 -3.06
CA THR A 235 -18.42 -0.93 -4.42
C THR A 235 -18.51 0.56 -4.71
N LEU A 236 -17.41 1.15 -5.12
CA LEU A 236 -17.31 2.58 -5.43
C LEU A 236 -17.36 2.80 -6.94
N ASP A 237 -18.14 3.79 -7.38
CA ASP A 237 -18.09 4.28 -8.76
C ASP A 237 -17.02 5.36 -8.96
N ARG A 238 -16.67 6.07 -7.90
CA ARG A 238 -15.62 7.12 -7.84
C ARG A 238 -14.87 7.02 -6.53
N ASP A 239 -13.62 7.48 -6.53
CA ASP A 239 -12.77 7.50 -5.33
C ASP A 239 -13.44 8.30 -4.19
N LEU A 240 -13.45 7.78 -2.97
CA LEU A 240 -14.04 8.46 -1.79
C LEU A 240 -13.53 9.88 -1.60
N LYS A 241 -12.25 10.13 -1.86
CA LYS A 241 -11.62 11.46 -1.68
C LYS A 241 -12.21 12.57 -2.54
N VAL A 242 -12.89 12.25 -3.66
CA VAL A 242 -13.48 13.23 -4.57
C VAL A 242 -15.00 13.35 -4.46
N LEU A 243 -15.63 12.50 -3.66
CA LEU A 243 -17.07 12.54 -3.42
C LEU A 243 -17.45 13.66 -2.43
N PRO A 244 -18.63 14.28 -2.56
CA PRO A 244 -19.20 15.11 -1.51
C PRO A 244 -19.33 14.34 -0.18
N LYS A 245 -19.14 15.00 0.95
CA LYS A 245 -19.16 14.34 2.26
C LYS A 245 -20.46 13.61 2.57
N ASN A 246 -21.61 14.18 2.22
CA ASN A 246 -22.93 13.53 2.38
C ASN A 246 -23.00 12.23 1.57
N GLU A 247 -22.52 12.23 0.33
CA GLU A 247 -22.50 11.04 -0.53
C GLU A 247 -21.57 9.95 0.04
N ILE A 248 -20.41 10.34 0.61
CA ILE A 248 -19.54 9.38 1.30
C ILE A 248 -20.30 8.67 2.44
N TRP A 249 -21.07 9.42 3.24
CA TRP A 249 -21.80 8.84 4.37
C TRP A 249 -22.91 7.91 3.91
N GLU A 250 -23.70 8.32 2.91
CA GLU A 250 -24.78 7.48 2.33
C GLU A 250 -24.25 6.14 1.78
N ILE A 251 -23.08 6.15 1.14
CA ILE A 251 -22.48 4.93 0.58
C ILE A 251 -21.95 4.00 1.69
N LEU A 252 -21.44 4.56 2.79
CA LEU A 252 -20.79 3.79 3.86
C LEU A 252 -21.79 3.29 4.92
N GLU A 253 -22.90 3.97 5.13
CA GLU A 253 -23.99 3.53 6.04
C GLU A 253 -24.72 2.28 5.50
#